data_e288189b4460b9edae4456380d7e6186
#
_entry.id   e288189b4460b9edae4456380d7e6186
#
_cell.length_a   1.000
_cell.length_b   1.000
_cell.length_c   1.000
_cell.angle_alpha   90.00
_cell.angle_beta   90.00
_cell.angle_gamma   90.00
#
_symmetry.space_group_name_H-M   'P 1'
#
loop_
_entity.id
_entity.type
_entity.pdbx_description
1 polymer ?
#
loop_
_entity_poly.entity_id
_entity_poly.type
_entity_poly.pdbx_seq_one_letter_code
_entity_poly.pdbx_strand_id
1 'polypeptide(L)'
;MQRNERFSHQWQRLKTDLLFKEDLRDLTRIQDIGQVELLAQLLAKQTGQLVDYTSLANKIKVSSPTIQRWIKALSNLYFCFTLQPWSKNIAKSLIKQPKIYLWDWTMVKDVGARNENFIASHLLKAIQFWTDAGFGTYQLHFLRDTAKREVDFLVTQNQEPWFLVECKTSDQGISPSLYYFQQQTKASFAFQVSMQKPFVDRTCFIEGKPLLVPAQTLLSQLV
;
A
#
# COMPACT_ATOMS: atom_id res chain seq x y z
N MET A 1 -2.76 -5.47 26.97
CA MET A 1 -4.15 -5.60 26.49
C MET A 1 -4.23 -6.86 25.65
N GLN A 2 -4.77 -7.96 26.18
CA GLN A 2 -4.95 -9.19 25.39
C GLN A 2 -5.95 -8.90 24.28
N ARG A 3 -5.51 -9.00 23.03
CA ARG A 3 -6.42 -8.93 21.87
C ARG A 3 -7.39 -10.10 21.97
N ASN A 4 -8.65 -9.81 22.13
CA ASN A 4 -9.69 -10.82 22.03
C ASN A 4 -9.86 -11.18 20.55
N GLU A 5 -9.22 -12.27 20.12
CA GLU A 5 -9.25 -12.76 18.72
C GLU A 5 -10.69 -12.97 18.23
N ARG A 6 -11.59 -13.43 19.13
CA ARG A 6 -13.02 -13.55 18.84
C ARG A 6 -13.63 -12.21 18.42
N PHE A 7 -13.33 -11.15 19.14
CA PHE A 7 -13.83 -9.80 18.81
C PHE A 7 -13.30 -9.34 17.44
N SER A 8 -12.01 -9.54 17.18
CA SER A 8 -11.41 -9.17 15.89
C SER A 8 -12.06 -9.91 14.71
N HIS A 9 -12.28 -11.22 14.84
CA HIS A 9 -12.98 -12.01 13.82
C HIS A 9 -14.43 -11.59 13.64
N GLN A 10 -15.15 -11.34 14.72
CA GLN A 10 -16.54 -10.88 14.67
C GLN A 10 -16.64 -9.50 14.02
N TRP A 11 -15.76 -8.59 14.38
CA TRP A 11 -15.68 -7.25 13.81
C TRP A 11 -15.38 -7.29 12.29
N GLN A 12 -14.38 -8.06 11.86
CA GLN A 12 -14.06 -8.24 10.44
C GLN A 12 -15.24 -8.80 9.66
N ARG A 13 -15.93 -9.80 10.22
CA ARG A 13 -17.12 -10.38 9.60
C ARG A 13 -18.24 -9.37 9.44
N LEU A 14 -18.60 -8.65 10.51
CA LEU A 14 -19.67 -7.64 10.47
C LEU A 14 -19.34 -6.53 9.47
N LYS A 15 -18.10 -6.03 9.47
CA LYS A 15 -17.65 -5.02 8.52
C LYS A 15 -17.74 -5.51 7.07
N THR A 16 -17.34 -6.75 6.82
CA THR A 16 -17.42 -7.36 5.49
C THR A 16 -18.88 -7.56 5.05
N ASP A 17 -19.72 -8.06 5.94
CA ASP A 17 -21.16 -8.23 5.67
C ASP A 17 -21.84 -6.90 5.34
N LEU A 18 -21.54 -5.84 6.10
CA LEU A 18 -22.10 -4.50 5.87
C LEU A 18 -21.63 -3.95 4.50
N LEU A 19 -20.34 -4.04 4.22
CA LEU A 19 -19.77 -3.59 2.95
C LEU A 19 -20.44 -4.24 1.73
N PHE A 20 -20.60 -5.57 1.74
CA PHE A 20 -21.10 -6.30 0.57
C PHE A 20 -22.62 -6.36 0.49
N LYS A 21 -23.33 -6.48 1.63
CA LYS A 21 -24.78 -6.64 1.64
C LYS A 21 -25.53 -5.32 1.58
N GLU A 22 -24.94 -4.23 2.08
CA GLU A 22 -25.54 -2.92 2.16
C GLU A 22 -24.83 -1.92 1.25
N ASP A 23 -23.58 -1.50 1.60
CA ASP A 23 -22.89 -0.39 0.92
C ASP A 23 -22.68 -0.65 -0.58
N LEU A 24 -22.16 -1.83 -0.94
CA LEU A 24 -21.88 -2.14 -2.34
C LEU A 24 -23.18 -2.21 -3.16
N ARG A 25 -24.23 -2.78 -2.60
CA ARG A 25 -25.54 -2.92 -3.24
C ARG A 25 -26.22 -1.56 -3.40
N ASP A 26 -26.21 -0.74 -2.36
CA ASP A 26 -26.97 0.51 -2.33
C ASP A 26 -26.24 1.64 -3.06
N LEU A 27 -24.91 1.68 -2.99
CA LEU A 27 -24.09 2.73 -3.56
C LEU A 27 -23.56 2.43 -4.96
N THR A 28 -23.73 1.20 -5.45
CA THR A 28 -23.27 0.80 -6.78
C THR A 28 -24.38 0.11 -7.58
N ARG A 29 -24.21 0.04 -8.91
CA ARG A 29 -25.11 -0.74 -9.78
C ARG A 29 -24.62 -2.17 -10.01
N ILE A 30 -23.78 -2.68 -9.11
CA ILE A 30 -23.20 -4.03 -9.22
C ILE A 30 -24.23 -5.03 -8.69
N GLN A 31 -24.61 -5.99 -9.54
CA GLN A 31 -25.57 -7.06 -9.19
C GLN A 31 -24.88 -8.35 -8.75
N ASP A 32 -23.66 -8.57 -9.22
CA ASP A 32 -22.92 -9.82 -9.00
C ASP A 32 -22.12 -9.79 -7.68
N ILE A 33 -22.79 -9.55 -6.55
CA ILE A 33 -22.19 -9.36 -5.24
C ILE A 33 -21.24 -10.52 -4.86
N GLY A 34 -21.68 -11.77 -5.09
CA GLY A 34 -20.85 -12.94 -4.77
C GLY A 34 -19.53 -12.99 -5.54
N GLN A 35 -19.49 -12.52 -6.80
CA GLN A 35 -18.26 -12.45 -7.57
C GLN A 35 -17.35 -11.31 -7.07
N VAL A 36 -17.93 -10.20 -6.60
CA VAL A 36 -17.14 -9.12 -5.98
C VAL A 36 -16.59 -9.54 -4.63
N GLU A 37 -17.32 -10.31 -3.83
CA GLU A 37 -16.81 -10.91 -2.59
C GLU A 37 -15.61 -11.84 -2.88
N LEU A 38 -15.72 -12.68 -3.93
CA LEU A 38 -14.61 -13.53 -4.37
C LEU A 38 -13.40 -12.66 -4.81
N LEU A 39 -13.64 -11.59 -5.57
CA LEU A 39 -12.57 -10.63 -5.93
C LEU A 39 -11.91 -10.07 -4.68
N ALA A 40 -12.67 -9.60 -3.70
CA ALA A 40 -12.14 -9.04 -2.46
C ALA A 40 -11.24 -10.04 -1.70
N GLN A 41 -11.65 -11.32 -1.64
CA GLN A 41 -10.84 -12.38 -1.04
C GLN A 41 -9.53 -12.62 -1.81
N LEU A 42 -9.57 -12.56 -3.15
CA LEU A 42 -8.37 -12.70 -3.99
C LEU A 42 -7.43 -11.51 -3.82
N LEU A 43 -7.96 -10.28 -3.73
CA LEU A 43 -7.18 -9.07 -3.49
C LEU A 43 -6.48 -9.11 -2.13
N ALA A 44 -7.17 -9.57 -1.08
CA ALA A 44 -6.57 -9.74 0.25
C ALA A 44 -5.39 -10.73 0.26
N LYS A 45 -5.43 -11.77 -0.60
CA LYS A 45 -4.31 -12.72 -0.77
C LYS A 45 -3.16 -12.16 -1.61
N GLN A 46 -3.41 -11.14 -2.42
CA GLN A 46 -2.44 -10.53 -3.34
C GLN A 46 -1.99 -9.14 -2.86
N THR A 47 -2.22 -8.82 -1.59
CA THR A 47 -1.80 -7.55 -1.00
C THR A 47 -0.29 -7.32 -1.20
N GLY A 48 0.10 -6.12 -1.62
CA GLY A 48 1.47 -5.75 -1.95
C GLY A 48 1.95 -6.23 -3.33
N GLN A 49 1.12 -6.99 -4.08
CA GLN A 49 1.47 -7.50 -5.39
C GLN A 49 0.87 -6.66 -6.52
N LEU A 50 1.45 -6.78 -7.72
CA LEU A 50 0.91 -6.17 -8.93
C LEU A 50 -0.44 -6.79 -9.28
N VAL A 51 -1.41 -5.95 -9.63
CA VAL A 51 -2.74 -6.40 -10.03
C VAL A 51 -2.72 -6.91 -11.47
N ASP A 52 -2.85 -8.21 -11.65
CA ASP A 52 -3.09 -8.80 -12.96
C ASP A 52 -4.60 -8.92 -13.22
N TYR A 53 -5.14 -7.91 -13.90
CA TYR A 53 -6.57 -7.84 -14.21
C TYR A 53 -7.05 -9.02 -15.06
N THR A 54 -6.21 -9.52 -15.97
CA THR A 54 -6.55 -10.66 -16.84
C THR A 54 -6.62 -11.96 -16.05
N SER A 55 -5.65 -12.21 -15.18
CA SER A 55 -5.65 -13.37 -14.31
C SER A 55 -6.86 -13.39 -13.36
N LEU A 56 -7.20 -12.24 -12.75
CA LEU A 56 -8.38 -12.10 -11.90
C LEU A 56 -9.68 -12.31 -12.69
N ALA A 57 -9.78 -11.74 -13.89
CA ALA A 57 -10.94 -11.89 -14.77
C ALA A 57 -11.20 -13.35 -15.12
N ASN A 58 -10.17 -14.11 -15.47
CA ASN A 58 -10.25 -15.54 -15.77
C ASN A 58 -10.70 -16.37 -14.56
N LYS A 59 -10.18 -16.06 -13.36
CA LYS A 59 -10.55 -16.77 -12.12
C LYS A 59 -12.01 -16.55 -11.72
N ILE A 60 -12.53 -15.34 -11.96
CA ILE A 60 -13.88 -14.93 -11.56
C ILE A 60 -14.90 -15.14 -12.70
N LYS A 61 -14.41 -15.41 -13.93
CA LYS A 61 -15.20 -15.59 -15.16
C LYS A 61 -15.96 -14.31 -15.56
N VAL A 62 -15.25 -13.18 -15.56
CA VAL A 62 -15.75 -11.88 -16.02
C VAL A 62 -14.72 -11.21 -16.93
N SER A 63 -15.03 -10.04 -17.49
CA SER A 63 -14.07 -9.29 -18.30
C SER A 63 -13.07 -8.50 -17.47
N SER A 64 -11.85 -8.24 -18.00
CA SER A 64 -10.86 -7.39 -17.33
C SER A 64 -11.38 -5.97 -17.03
N PRO A 65 -12.13 -5.30 -17.92
CA PRO A 65 -12.77 -4.02 -17.59
C PRO A 65 -13.75 -4.12 -16.40
N THR A 66 -14.44 -5.24 -16.25
CA THR A 66 -15.32 -5.50 -15.09
C THR A 66 -14.51 -5.55 -13.80
N ILE A 67 -13.37 -6.25 -13.78
CA ILE A 67 -12.47 -6.29 -12.62
C ILE A 67 -11.98 -4.89 -12.26
N GLN A 68 -11.55 -4.09 -13.24
CA GLN A 68 -11.10 -2.70 -13.01
C GLN A 68 -12.21 -1.86 -12.38
N ARG A 69 -13.43 -1.96 -12.90
CA ARG A 69 -14.59 -1.24 -12.35
C ARG A 69 -14.90 -1.67 -10.92
N TRP A 70 -14.83 -2.98 -10.62
CA TRP A 70 -15.10 -3.49 -9.28
C TRP A 70 -14.00 -3.11 -8.28
N ILE A 71 -12.73 -3.15 -8.67
CA ILE A 71 -11.64 -2.64 -7.82
C ILE A 71 -11.83 -1.15 -7.53
N LYS A 72 -12.24 -0.35 -8.52
CA LYS A 72 -12.54 1.07 -8.31
C LYS A 72 -13.71 1.26 -7.32
N ALA A 73 -14.77 0.46 -7.43
CA ALA A 73 -15.90 0.48 -6.50
C ALA A 73 -15.45 0.12 -5.08
N LEU A 74 -14.68 -0.96 -4.92
CA LEU A 74 -14.11 -1.38 -3.62
C LEU A 74 -13.18 -0.31 -3.03
N SER A 75 -12.43 0.41 -3.88
CA SER A 75 -11.57 1.51 -3.43
C SER A 75 -12.39 2.72 -2.96
N ASN A 76 -13.48 3.04 -3.65
CA ASN A 76 -14.39 4.13 -3.23
C ASN A 76 -15.11 3.81 -1.90
N LEU A 77 -15.30 2.54 -1.59
CA LEU A 77 -15.87 2.05 -0.33
C LEU A 77 -14.80 1.77 0.75
N TYR A 78 -13.59 2.24 0.57
CA TYR A 78 -12.49 2.08 1.52
C TYR A 78 -12.18 0.61 1.89
N PHE A 79 -12.44 -0.33 0.98
CA PHE A 79 -11.98 -1.71 1.14
C PHE A 79 -10.50 -1.84 0.81
N CYS A 80 -10.08 -1.26 -0.32
CA CYS A 80 -8.70 -1.31 -0.79
C CYS A 80 -8.27 0.04 -1.37
N PHE A 81 -6.98 0.17 -1.61
CA PHE A 81 -6.40 1.27 -2.39
C PHE A 81 -5.30 0.73 -3.29
N THR A 82 -5.00 1.46 -4.36
CA THR A 82 -3.98 1.08 -5.32
C THR A 82 -2.84 2.08 -5.33
N LEU A 83 -1.61 1.59 -5.43
CA LEU A 83 -0.44 2.41 -5.68
C LEU A 83 0.02 2.24 -7.12
N GLN A 84 0.23 3.36 -7.80
CA GLN A 84 0.81 3.38 -9.13
C GLN A 84 2.34 3.35 -9.05
N PRO A 85 3.04 2.74 -10.01
CA PRO A 85 4.48 2.86 -10.08
C PRO A 85 4.87 4.30 -10.42
N TRP A 86 5.91 4.80 -9.78
CA TRP A 86 6.44 6.10 -10.14
C TRP A 86 7.13 6.09 -11.50
N SER A 87 6.93 7.14 -12.27
CA SER A 87 7.64 7.39 -13.52
C SER A 87 7.70 8.89 -13.76
N LYS A 88 8.86 9.40 -14.24
CA LYS A 88 8.96 10.79 -14.70
C LYS A 88 7.94 11.12 -15.79
N ASN A 89 7.50 10.13 -16.55
CA ASN A 89 6.43 10.27 -17.52
C ASN A 89 5.14 9.70 -16.91
N ILE A 90 4.25 10.60 -16.46
CA ILE A 90 2.98 10.27 -15.81
C ILE A 90 2.11 9.35 -16.68
N ALA A 91 2.05 9.61 -18.01
CA ALA A 91 1.25 8.78 -18.90
C ALA A 91 1.74 7.32 -18.93
N LYS A 92 3.07 7.10 -18.86
CA LYS A 92 3.65 5.74 -18.76
C LYS A 92 3.37 5.08 -17.41
N SER A 93 3.23 5.85 -16.34
CA SER A 93 2.90 5.33 -15.02
C SER A 93 1.49 4.75 -15.00
N LEU A 94 0.53 5.45 -15.58
CA LEU A 94 -0.89 5.08 -15.57
C LEU A 94 -1.22 3.80 -16.37
N ILE A 95 -0.36 3.41 -17.32
CA ILE A 95 -0.55 2.20 -18.14
C ILE A 95 -0.02 0.93 -17.44
N LYS A 96 0.84 1.08 -16.43
CA LYS A 96 1.44 -0.05 -15.72
C LYS A 96 0.48 -0.61 -14.66
N GLN A 97 0.66 -1.89 -14.34
CA GLN A 97 -0.11 -2.54 -13.29
C GLN A 97 0.16 -1.90 -11.93
N PRO A 98 -0.88 -1.49 -11.18
CA PRO A 98 -0.71 -0.99 -9.83
C PRO A 98 -0.47 -2.14 -8.85
N LYS A 99 0.09 -1.82 -7.67
CA LYS A 99 0.00 -2.68 -6.49
C LYS A 99 -1.33 -2.43 -5.76
N ILE A 100 -1.84 -3.45 -5.06
CA ILE A 100 -3.07 -3.36 -4.25
C ILE A 100 -2.74 -3.48 -2.76
N TYR A 101 -3.40 -2.69 -1.93
CA TYR A 101 -3.35 -2.72 -0.48
C TYR A 101 -4.74 -2.62 0.11
N LEU A 102 -4.94 -3.12 1.33
CA LEU A 102 -6.20 -3.03 2.05
C LEU A 102 -6.19 -1.88 3.06
N TRP A 103 -7.31 -1.20 3.23
CA TRP A 103 -7.46 -0.24 4.33
C TRP A 103 -7.40 -0.93 5.68
N ASP A 104 -7.98 -2.12 5.79
CA ASP A 104 -7.86 -2.98 6.97
C ASP A 104 -6.73 -4.01 6.78
N TRP A 105 -5.50 -3.61 7.10
CA TRP A 105 -4.31 -4.45 7.02
C TRP A 105 -4.39 -5.70 7.90
N THR A 106 -5.29 -5.74 8.91
CA THR A 106 -5.47 -6.91 9.77
C THR A 106 -6.08 -8.11 9.05
N MET A 107 -6.72 -7.90 7.89
CA MET A 107 -7.24 -8.95 7.01
C MET A 107 -6.14 -9.69 6.25
N VAL A 108 -4.94 -9.13 6.16
CA VAL A 108 -3.80 -9.72 5.45
C VAL A 108 -3.17 -10.83 6.29
N LYS A 109 -3.19 -12.06 5.80
CA LYS A 109 -2.71 -13.24 6.57
C LYS A 109 -1.20 -13.38 6.58
N ASP A 110 -0.55 -13.17 5.43
CA ASP A 110 0.90 -13.20 5.33
C ASP A 110 1.53 -12.07 6.15
N VAL A 111 2.51 -12.40 6.99
CA VAL A 111 3.10 -11.44 7.93
C VAL A 111 3.90 -10.36 7.19
N GLY A 112 4.63 -10.74 6.13
CA GLY A 112 5.42 -9.79 5.35
C GLY A 112 4.51 -8.79 4.63
N ALA A 113 3.53 -9.29 3.87
CA ALA A 113 2.55 -8.46 3.18
C ALA A 113 1.70 -7.61 4.15
N ARG A 114 1.38 -8.13 5.34
CA ARG A 114 0.68 -7.37 6.38
C ARG A 114 1.51 -6.21 6.92
N ASN A 115 2.79 -6.44 7.16
CA ASN A 115 3.72 -5.40 7.60
C ASN A 115 3.88 -4.31 6.53
N GLU A 116 4.05 -4.70 5.28
CA GLU A 116 4.11 -3.77 4.14
C GLU A 116 2.80 -2.97 4.03
N ASN A 117 1.65 -3.63 4.12
CA ASN A 117 0.34 -2.97 4.08
C ASN A 117 0.13 -2.00 5.27
N PHE A 118 0.60 -2.36 6.46
CA PHE A 118 0.57 -1.48 7.62
C PHE A 118 1.36 -0.18 7.35
N ILE A 119 2.58 -0.28 6.83
CA ILE A 119 3.39 0.88 6.44
C ILE A 119 2.71 1.67 5.32
N ALA A 120 2.18 1.00 4.29
CA ALA A 120 1.43 1.65 3.20
C ALA A 120 0.27 2.52 3.73
N SER A 121 -0.53 1.98 4.66
CA SER A 121 -1.69 2.69 5.23
C SER A 121 -1.27 3.92 6.04
N HIS A 122 -0.16 3.85 6.79
CA HIS A 122 0.35 4.99 7.56
C HIS A 122 0.98 6.06 6.67
N LEU A 123 1.72 5.66 5.63
CA LEU A 123 2.24 6.60 4.63
C LEU A 123 1.09 7.29 3.88
N LEU A 124 0.06 6.53 3.48
CA LEU A 124 -1.12 7.10 2.82
C LEU A 124 -1.82 8.13 3.71
N LYS A 125 -2.02 7.80 5.00
CA LYS A 125 -2.57 8.75 5.99
C LYS A 125 -1.73 10.02 6.07
N ALA A 126 -0.42 9.90 6.16
CA ALA A 126 0.48 11.04 6.29
C ALA A 126 0.43 11.96 5.05
N ILE A 127 0.52 11.40 3.83
CA ILE A 127 0.46 12.21 2.60
C ILE A 127 -0.89 12.92 2.42
N GLN A 128 -1.99 12.26 2.82
CA GLN A 128 -3.31 12.88 2.81
C GLN A 128 -3.36 14.05 3.80
N PHE A 129 -2.92 13.82 5.03
CA PHE A 129 -2.87 14.88 6.04
C PHE A 129 -2.02 16.08 5.59
N TRP A 130 -0.81 15.85 5.07
CA TRP A 130 0.05 16.95 4.62
C TRP A 130 -0.55 17.72 3.44
N THR A 131 -1.21 17.03 2.53
CA THR A 131 -1.87 17.63 1.38
C THR A 131 -3.09 18.45 1.82
N ASP A 132 -3.93 17.89 2.68
CA ASP A 132 -5.14 18.55 3.18
C ASP A 132 -4.83 19.73 4.10
N ALA A 133 -3.72 19.64 4.86
CA ALA A 133 -3.22 20.75 5.68
C ALA A 133 -2.49 21.85 4.88
N GLY A 134 -2.33 21.69 3.56
CA GLY A 134 -1.75 22.70 2.69
C GLY A 134 -0.22 22.78 2.69
N PHE A 135 0.49 21.76 3.18
CA PHE A 135 1.96 21.73 3.16
C PHE A 135 2.55 21.42 1.78
N GLY A 136 1.72 21.13 0.79
CA GLY A 136 2.10 20.80 -0.57
C GLY A 136 1.26 19.67 -1.14
N THR A 137 1.58 19.22 -2.34
CA THR A 137 0.94 18.04 -2.96
C THR A 137 1.83 16.83 -2.76
N TYR A 138 1.36 15.88 -1.96
CA TYR A 138 2.09 14.64 -1.67
C TYR A 138 1.42 13.45 -2.33
N GLN A 139 2.23 12.53 -2.87
CA GLN A 139 1.73 11.30 -3.49
C GLN A 139 2.56 10.10 -3.06
N LEU A 140 1.91 8.94 -3.01
CA LEU A 140 2.54 7.66 -2.68
C LEU A 140 2.59 6.79 -3.93
N HIS A 141 3.78 6.24 -4.20
CA HIS A 141 4.08 5.38 -5.33
C HIS A 141 4.93 4.19 -4.87
N PHE A 142 5.16 3.24 -5.76
CA PHE A 142 6.23 2.25 -5.63
C PHE A 142 7.22 2.40 -6.78
N LEU A 143 8.41 1.82 -6.64
CA LEU A 143 9.43 1.81 -7.69
C LEU A 143 9.68 0.38 -8.15
N ARG A 144 9.66 0.19 -9.48
CA ARG A 144 10.02 -1.08 -10.09
C ARG A 144 10.58 -0.84 -11.48
N ASP A 145 11.76 -1.42 -11.77
CA ASP A 145 12.40 -1.33 -13.08
C ASP A 145 12.22 -2.62 -13.91
N THR A 146 12.76 -2.60 -15.13
CA THR A 146 12.73 -3.73 -16.05
C THR A 146 13.58 -4.92 -15.59
N ALA A 147 14.58 -4.70 -14.75
CA ALA A 147 15.38 -5.73 -14.09
C ALA A 147 14.70 -6.31 -12.86
N LYS A 148 13.44 -5.95 -12.61
CA LYS A 148 12.63 -6.39 -11.45
C LYS A 148 13.18 -5.94 -10.08
N ARG A 149 14.11 -4.97 -10.04
CA ARG A 149 14.47 -4.31 -8.80
C ARG A 149 13.28 -3.48 -8.33
N GLU A 150 13.02 -3.49 -7.04
CA GLU A 150 11.84 -2.85 -6.45
C GLU A 150 12.18 -2.17 -5.14
N VAL A 151 11.48 -1.07 -4.86
CA VAL A 151 11.36 -0.45 -3.55
C VAL A 151 9.87 -0.25 -3.29
N ASP A 152 9.42 -0.63 -2.09
CA ASP A 152 8.01 -0.73 -1.73
C ASP A 152 7.29 0.61 -1.86
N PHE A 153 7.91 1.71 -1.40
CA PHE A 153 7.27 3.02 -1.41
C PHE A 153 8.24 4.14 -1.79
N LEU A 154 7.71 5.07 -2.57
CA LEU A 154 8.27 6.39 -2.82
C LEU A 154 7.21 7.43 -2.45
N VAL A 155 7.55 8.33 -1.56
CA VAL A 155 6.76 9.54 -1.32
C VAL A 155 7.33 10.68 -2.15
N THR A 156 6.47 11.33 -2.92
CA THR A 156 6.82 12.55 -3.67
C THR A 156 6.22 13.77 -2.99
N GLN A 157 6.91 14.90 -3.08
CA GLN A 157 6.44 16.22 -2.68
C GLN A 157 6.45 17.13 -3.91
N ASN A 158 5.31 17.69 -4.29
CA ASN A 158 5.16 18.53 -5.47
C ASN A 158 5.72 17.86 -6.76
N GLN A 159 5.41 16.57 -6.92
CA GLN A 159 5.84 15.68 -8.01
C GLN A 159 7.32 15.26 -7.97
N GLU A 160 8.15 15.82 -7.10
CA GLU A 160 9.54 15.44 -6.94
C GLU A 160 9.74 14.35 -5.88
N PRO A 161 10.63 13.36 -6.11
CA PRO A 161 10.96 12.34 -5.14
C PRO A 161 11.49 12.94 -3.83
N TRP A 162 10.84 12.61 -2.72
CA TRP A 162 11.25 13.11 -1.41
C TRP A 162 11.93 12.04 -0.59
N PHE A 163 11.25 10.93 -0.28
CA PHE A 163 11.88 9.81 0.41
C PHE A 163 11.39 8.44 -0.05
N LEU A 164 12.25 7.43 0.15
CA LEU A 164 12.01 6.03 -0.15
C LEU A 164 11.80 5.24 1.14
N VAL A 165 10.94 4.21 1.08
CA VAL A 165 10.73 3.28 2.18
C VAL A 165 10.72 1.85 1.64
N GLU A 166 11.54 0.99 2.25
CA GLU A 166 11.57 -0.47 2.04
C GLU A 166 11.20 -1.15 3.35
N CYS A 167 10.21 -2.02 3.37
CA CYS A 167 9.75 -2.73 4.55
C CYS A 167 10.43 -4.10 4.66
N LYS A 168 11.06 -4.40 5.78
CA LYS A 168 11.68 -5.71 6.06
C LYS A 168 11.18 -6.28 7.37
N THR A 169 10.81 -7.56 7.33
CA THR A 169 10.37 -8.30 8.52
C THR A 169 11.53 -8.68 9.42
N SER A 170 12.72 -8.91 8.85
CA SER A 170 13.93 -9.33 9.59
C SER A 170 15.06 -8.31 9.47
N ASP A 171 15.96 -8.34 10.45
CA ASP A 171 17.17 -7.51 10.49
C ASP A 171 18.21 -7.99 9.47
N GLN A 172 17.99 -7.64 8.21
CA GLN A 172 18.96 -7.83 7.14
C GLN A 172 19.67 -6.52 6.85
N GLY A 173 20.85 -6.60 6.24
CA GLY A 173 21.55 -5.43 5.71
C GLY A 173 20.65 -4.61 4.78
N ILE A 174 20.98 -3.34 4.61
CA ILE A 174 20.17 -2.45 3.75
C ILE A 174 20.13 -2.97 2.31
N SER A 175 18.92 -3.01 1.75
CA SER A 175 18.63 -3.50 0.39
C SER A 175 19.47 -2.77 -0.67
N PRO A 176 20.17 -3.50 -1.56
CA PRO A 176 20.86 -2.86 -2.70
C PRO A 176 19.91 -2.07 -3.60
N SER A 177 18.64 -2.50 -3.73
CA SER A 177 17.63 -1.76 -4.49
C SER A 177 17.38 -0.38 -3.91
N LEU A 178 17.40 -0.24 -2.58
CA LEU A 178 17.17 1.04 -1.91
C LEU A 178 18.30 2.05 -2.23
N TYR A 179 19.57 1.62 -2.21
CA TYR A 179 20.70 2.43 -2.65
C TYR A 179 20.58 2.83 -4.12
N TYR A 180 20.28 1.85 -4.97
CA TYR A 180 20.14 2.08 -6.40
C TYR A 180 19.05 3.11 -6.71
N PHE A 181 17.85 2.94 -6.18
CA PHE A 181 16.74 3.84 -6.46
C PHE A 181 16.92 5.22 -5.81
N GLN A 182 17.56 5.32 -4.65
CA GLN A 182 17.89 6.63 -4.09
C GLN A 182 18.80 7.44 -5.03
N GLN A 183 19.82 6.81 -5.61
CA GLN A 183 20.69 7.46 -6.59
C GLN A 183 19.94 7.84 -7.87
N GLN A 184 19.05 6.97 -8.38
CA GLN A 184 18.30 7.20 -9.61
C GLN A 184 17.24 8.30 -9.46
N THR A 185 16.56 8.35 -8.34
CA THR A 185 15.49 9.31 -8.07
C THR A 185 16.00 10.62 -7.46
N LYS A 186 17.20 10.61 -6.87
CA LYS A 186 17.76 11.69 -6.07
C LYS A 186 16.91 12.04 -4.84
N ALA A 187 16.17 11.06 -4.31
CA ALA A 187 15.40 11.26 -3.10
C ALA A 187 16.31 11.62 -1.92
N SER A 188 15.97 12.68 -1.18
CA SER A 188 16.78 13.19 -0.06
C SER A 188 16.98 12.15 1.03
N PHE A 189 15.97 11.29 1.26
CA PHE A 189 16.01 10.29 2.32
C PHE A 189 15.63 8.91 1.79
N ALA A 190 16.15 7.86 2.44
CA ALA A 190 15.78 6.48 2.14
C ALA A 190 15.81 5.65 3.44
N PHE A 191 14.76 4.92 3.70
CA PHE A 191 14.54 4.17 4.92
C PHE A 191 14.31 2.69 4.65
N GLN A 192 15.11 1.84 5.26
CA GLN A 192 14.74 0.44 5.44
C GLN A 192 14.07 0.30 6.79
N VAL A 193 12.78 -0.03 6.79
CA VAL A 193 11.95 -0.07 8.00
C VAL A 193 11.92 -1.48 8.58
N SER A 194 12.32 -1.61 9.85
CA SER A 194 12.22 -2.84 10.62
C SER A 194 11.02 -2.80 11.56
N MET A 195 10.13 -3.80 11.43
CA MET A 195 8.96 -3.95 12.30
C MET A 195 9.31 -4.48 13.71
N GLN A 196 10.48 -5.09 13.86
CA GLN A 196 10.90 -5.76 15.10
C GLN A 196 11.77 -4.89 16.00
N LYS A 197 12.42 -3.87 15.45
CA LYS A 197 13.28 -3.00 16.24
C LYS A 197 12.45 -2.13 17.20
N PRO A 198 12.93 -1.97 18.45
CA PRO A 198 12.29 -1.08 19.41
C PRO A 198 12.37 0.38 18.95
N PHE A 199 11.43 1.18 19.42
CA PHE A 199 11.43 2.63 19.22
C PHE A 199 12.76 3.26 19.68
N VAL A 200 13.25 4.21 18.89
CA VAL A 200 14.42 5.03 19.19
C VAL A 200 14.01 6.49 19.04
N ASP A 201 14.15 7.25 20.12
CA ASP A 201 13.86 8.69 20.12
C ASP A 201 15.04 9.48 19.50
N ARG A 202 15.07 9.45 18.18
CA ARG A 202 16.08 10.15 17.37
C ARG A 202 15.50 10.49 16.01
N THR A 203 15.77 11.68 15.49
CA THR A 203 15.38 12.03 14.13
C THR A 203 15.97 11.05 13.12
N CYS A 204 15.14 10.56 12.20
CA CYS A 204 15.58 9.71 11.10
C CYS A 204 15.69 10.47 9.76
N PHE A 205 15.09 11.66 9.64
CA PHE A 205 15.21 12.50 8.44
C PHE A 205 16.56 13.20 8.38
N ILE A 206 17.62 12.43 8.14
CA ILE A 206 19.00 12.86 7.99
C ILE A 206 19.41 12.56 6.55
N GLU A 207 19.82 13.58 5.81
CA GLU A 207 20.29 13.42 4.43
C GLU A 207 21.54 12.53 4.37
N GLY A 208 21.60 11.71 3.33
CA GLY A 208 22.76 10.84 3.12
C GLY A 208 22.38 9.44 2.61
N LYS A 209 23.12 8.44 3.08
CA LYS A 209 22.88 7.03 2.69
C LYS A 209 21.60 6.49 3.32
N PRO A 210 21.00 5.43 2.73
CA PRO A 210 19.86 4.78 3.33
C PRO A 210 20.07 4.37 4.78
N LEU A 211 19.06 4.56 5.61
CA LEU A 211 19.09 4.28 7.04
C LEU A 211 18.19 3.08 7.38
N LEU A 212 18.66 2.22 8.29
CA LEU A 212 17.81 1.20 8.92
C LEU A 212 17.13 1.82 10.15
N VAL A 213 15.81 1.90 10.12
CA VAL A 213 15.02 2.58 11.15
C VAL A 213 13.91 1.69 11.71
N PRO A 214 13.58 1.77 13.02
CA PRO A 214 12.39 1.13 13.57
C PRO A 214 11.12 1.73 12.95
N ALA A 215 10.10 0.88 12.72
CA ALA A 215 8.82 1.34 12.18
C ALA A 215 8.20 2.45 13.05
N GLN A 216 8.19 2.26 14.37
CA GLN A 216 7.65 3.26 15.30
C GLN A 216 8.40 4.60 15.24
N THR A 217 9.73 4.57 15.10
CA THR A 217 10.56 5.79 15.00
C THR A 217 10.23 6.55 13.71
N LEU A 218 10.13 5.88 12.57
CA LEU A 218 9.74 6.56 11.32
C LEU A 218 8.32 7.11 11.41
N LEU A 219 7.36 6.27 11.78
CA LEU A 219 5.94 6.63 11.76
C LEU A 219 5.59 7.75 12.76
N SER A 220 6.28 7.84 13.91
CA SER A 220 6.07 8.93 14.88
C SER A 220 6.56 10.30 14.39
N GLN A 221 7.34 10.35 13.31
CA GLN A 221 7.86 11.57 12.72
C GLN A 221 7.11 12.03 11.47
N LEU A 222 6.08 11.29 11.06
CA LEU A 222 5.28 11.63 9.89
C LEU A 222 4.10 12.57 10.20
N VAL A 223 3.64 12.61 11.45
CA VAL A 223 2.49 13.43 11.91
C VAL A 223 2.70 13.88 13.34
#